data_99f432e3e705b4d6670260dfe20c4932
#
_entry.id   99f432e3e705b4d6670260dfe20c4932
#
_cell.length_a   1.000
_cell.length_b   1.000
_cell.length_c   1.000
_cell.angle_alpha   90.00
_cell.angle_beta   90.00
_cell.angle_gamma   90.00
#
_symmetry.space_group_name_H-M   'P 1'
#
loop_
_entity.id
_entity.type
_entity.pdbx_description
1 polymer ?
#
loop_
_entity_poly.entity_id
_entity_poly.type
_entity_poly.pdbx_seq_one_letter_code
_entity_poly.pdbx_strand_id
1 'polypeptide(L)'
;MSQALIQTGTRLLNALGKHSDLIMQAYIGGTVDEQNHSPKVLEQLVQLGVLWRPESQSELRLKSAVRTLLEGSLQDERNRTINANIGASLAS
;
A
#
# COMPACT_ATOMS: atom_id res chain seq x y z
N MET A 1 24.18 -0.31 11.94
CA MET A 1 23.05 0.34 11.31
C MET A 1 22.59 1.50 12.19
N SER A 2 22.30 2.64 11.63
CA SER A 2 21.99 3.81 12.44
C SER A 2 20.56 3.74 12.98
N GLN A 3 20.38 4.34 14.16
CA GLN A 3 19.04 4.43 14.75
C GLN A 3 18.08 5.24 13.88
N ALA A 4 18.61 6.19 13.11
CA ALA A 4 17.77 6.98 12.21
C ALA A 4 17.08 6.12 11.16
N LEU A 5 17.78 5.13 10.60
CA LEU A 5 17.18 4.19 9.65
C LEU A 5 16.09 3.35 10.30
N ILE A 6 16.35 2.87 11.50
CA ILE A 6 15.37 2.06 12.25
C ILE A 6 14.12 2.88 12.55
N GLN A 7 14.30 4.13 13.00
CA GLN A 7 13.18 5.01 13.32
C GLN A 7 12.36 5.35 12.09
N THR A 8 13.01 5.64 10.97
CA THR A 8 12.34 5.95 9.71
C THR A 8 11.55 4.75 9.23
N GLY A 9 12.17 3.57 9.26
CA GLY A 9 11.49 2.34 8.86
C GLY A 9 10.30 2.03 9.75
N THR A 10 10.44 2.22 11.05
CA THR A 10 9.34 2.00 11.99
C THR A 10 8.19 2.94 11.74
N ARG A 11 8.47 4.22 11.49
CA ARG A 11 7.42 5.20 11.15
C ARG A 11 6.69 4.81 9.88
N LEU A 12 7.45 4.37 8.88
CA LEU A 12 6.86 3.91 7.61
C LEU A 12 5.93 2.73 7.85
N LEU A 13 6.39 1.72 8.55
CA LEU A 13 5.58 0.52 8.81
C LEU A 13 4.33 0.84 9.63
N ASN A 14 4.46 1.71 10.63
CA ASN A 14 3.32 2.14 11.43
C ASN A 14 2.31 2.92 10.59
N ALA A 15 2.78 3.78 9.70
CA ALA A 15 1.91 4.54 8.82
C ALA A 15 1.18 3.64 7.84
N LEU A 16 1.86 2.62 7.30
CA LEU A 16 1.23 1.64 6.41
C LEU A 16 0.11 0.90 7.12
N GLY A 17 0.35 0.48 8.36
CA GLY A 17 -0.67 -0.20 9.13
C GLY A 17 -1.84 0.70 9.54
N LYS A 18 -1.52 1.93 9.98
CA LYS A 18 -2.53 2.88 10.44
C LYS A 18 -3.44 3.35 9.31
N HIS A 19 -2.88 3.52 8.11
CA HIS A 19 -3.62 4.02 6.95
C HIS A 19 -3.82 2.96 5.88
N SER A 20 -3.94 1.70 6.30
CA SER A 20 -4.07 0.57 5.39
C SER A 20 -5.28 0.69 4.46
N ASP A 21 -6.42 1.19 4.97
CA ASP A 21 -7.61 1.35 4.14
C ASP A 21 -7.38 2.33 2.99
N LEU A 22 -6.75 3.46 3.29
CA LEU A 22 -6.40 4.45 2.27
C LEU A 22 -5.46 3.85 1.23
N ILE A 23 -4.45 3.13 1.69
CA ILE A 23 -3.44 2.52 0.83
C ILE A 23 -4.07 1.48 -0.08
N MET A 24 -4.93 0.62 0.45
CA MET A 24 -5.62 -0.38 -0.35
C MET A 24 -6.57 0.24 -1.37
N GLN A 25 -7.28 1.31 -0.99
CA GLN A 25 -8.12 2.04 -1.93
C GLN A 25 -7.30 2.65 -3.06
N ALA A 26 -6.13 3.21 -2.75
CA ALA A 26 -5.24 3.76 -3.77
C ALA A 26 -4.69 2.67 -4.67
N TYR A 27 -4.41 1.50 -4.12
CA TYR A 27 -3.93 0.36 -4.89
C TYR A 27 -4.99 -0.13 -5.88
N ILE A 28 -6.22 -0.30 -5.40
CA ILE A 28 -7.32 -0.84 -6.22
C ILE A 28 -7.81 0.19 -7.23
N GLY A 29 -7.99 1.44 -6.78
CA GLY A 29 -8.54 2.49 -7.63
C GLY A 29 -7.53 3.21 -8.51
N GLY A 30 -6.24 3.08 -8.21
CA GLY A 30 -5.17 3.73 -8.97
C GLY A 30 -4.83 5.14 -8.51
N THR A 31 -5.74 5.84 -7.84
CA THR A 31 -5.53 7.19 -7.32
C THR A 31 -6.10 7.32 -5.92
N VAL A 32 -5.68 8.36 -5.22
CA VAL A 32 -6.16 8.67 -3.87
C VAL A 32 -7.29 9.68 -3.96
N ASP A 33 -8.39 9.43 -3.25
CA ASP A 33 -9.47 10.38 -3.12
C ASP A 33 -9.10 11.41 -2.05
N GLU A 34 -8.48 12.50 -2.50
CA GLU A 34 -7.93 13.50 -1.60
C GLU A 34 -9.00 14.23 -0.79
N GLN A 35 -10.24 14.25 -1.28
CA GLN A 35 -11.33 14.93 -0.60
C GLN A 35 -11.82 14.18 0.64
N ASN A 36 -11.64 12.87 0.67
CA ASN A 36 -12.12 12.02 1.76
C ASN A 36 -11.07 11.77 2.84
N HIS A 37 -9.90 12.40 2.72
CA HIS A 37 -8.80 12.18 3.66
C HIS A 37 -8.26 13.50 4.16
N SER A 38 -7.71 13.48 5.38
CA SER A 38 -7.10 14.65 5.97
C SER A 38 -5.86 15.08 5.19
N PRO A 39 -5.70 16.39 4.88
CA PRO A 39 -4.48 16.87 4.21
C PRO A 39 -3.21 16.54 4.99
N LYS A 40 -3.26 16.53 6.32
CA LYS A 40 -2.11 16.17 7.15
C LYS A 40 -1.69 14.73 6.92
N VAL A 41 -2.65 13.82 6.85
CA VAL A 41 -2.39 12.40 6.60
C VAL A 41 -1.77 12.22 5.22
N LEU A 42 -2.33 12.86 4.21
CA LEU A 42 -1.82 12.77 2.85
C LEU A 42 -0.40 13.29 2.76
N GLU A 43 -0.12 14.45 3.38
CA GLU A 43 1.21 15.02 3.39
C GLU A 43 2.21 14.11 4.10
N GLN A 44 1.83 13.54 5.22
CA GLN A 44 2.67 12.59 5.95
C GLN A 44 3.03 11.39 5.08
N LEU A 45 2.07 10.83 4.38
CA LEU A 45 2.31 9.69 3.50
C LEU A 45 3.19 10.05 2.31
N VAL A 46 3.06 11.26 1.79
CA VAL A 46 3.96 11.74 0.74
C VAL A 46 5.37 11.87 1.26
N GLN A 47 5.55 12.44 2.46
CA GLN A 47 6.88 12.60 3.06
C GLN A 47 7.53 11.26 3.36
N LEU A 48 6.75 10.26 3.74
CA LEU A 48 7.26 8.92 4.01
C LEU A 48 7.55 8.12 2.75
N GLY A 49 7.19 8.63 1.57
CA GLY A 49 7.42 7.93 0.32
C GLY A 49 6.39 6.88 -0.01
N VAL A 50 5.23 6.91 0.63
CA VAL A 50 4.12 5.99 0.36
C VAL A 50 3.28 6.46 -0.81
N LEU A 51 3.01 7.76 -0.87
CA LEU A 51 2.25 8.40 -1.93
C LEU A 51 3.15 9.38 -2.69
N TRP A 52 2.80 9.63 -3.94
CA TRP A 52 3.50 10.62 -4.74
C TRP A 52 2.57 11.21 -5.79
N ARG A 53 2.98 12.36 -6.31
CA ARG A 53 2.22 13.06 -7.35
C ARG A 53 3.11 13.09 -8.60
N PRO A 54 2.76 12.30 -9.65
CA PRO A 54 3.62 12.21 -10.84
C PRO A 54 3.86 13.53 -11.53
N GLU A 55 2.85 14.40 -11.51
CA GLU A 55 2.94 15.75 -12.06
C GLU A 55 2.31 16.71 -11.08
N SER A 56 2.67 17.99 -11.17
CA SER A 56 2.22 18.97 -10.19
C SER A 56 0.70 19.13 -10.13
N GLN A 57 0.00 18.75 -11.20
CA GLN A 57 -1.47 18.82 -11.25
C GLN A 57 -2.13 17.46 -11.25
N SER A 58 -1.35 16.39 -11.15
CA SER A 58 -1.88 15.05 -11.11
C SER A 58 -2.43 14.71 -9.74
N GLU A 59 -3.31 13.71 -9.70
CA GLU A 59 -3.80 13.16 -8.45
C GLU A 59 -2.70 12.37 -7.75
N LEU A 60 -2.80 12.27 -6.43
CA LEU A 60 -1.88 11.45 -5.64
C LEU A 60 -2.07 9.99 -6.00
N ARG A 61 -0.97 9.28 -6.09
CA ARG A 61 -0.93 7.86 -6.42
C ARG A 61 -0.03 7.12 -5.45
N LEU A 62 -0.24 5.82 -5.37
CA LEU A 62 0.61 4.96 -4.57
C LEU A 62 2.00 4.88 -5.20
N LYS A 63 3.04 5.02 -4.37
CA LYS A 63 4.42 4.91 -4.85
C LYS A 63 4.64 3.52 -5.44
N SER A 64 5.42 3.45 -6.53
CA SER A 64 5.62 2.19 -7.24
C SER A 64 6.25 1.11 -6.36
N ALA A 65 7.13 1.48 -5.44
CA ALA A 65 7.73 0.51 -4.53
C ALA A 65 6.70 -0.15 -3.63
N VAL A 66 5.75 0.63 -3.11
CA VAL A 66 4.66 0.10 -2.27
C VAL A 66 3.72 -0.76 -3.11
N ARG A 67 3.41 -0.31 -4.31
CA ARG A 67 2.58 -1.07 -5.24
C ARG A 67 3.19 -2.43 -5.54
N THR A 68 4.48 -2.47 -5.83
CA THR A 68 5.20 -3.72 -6.13
C THR A 68 5.16 -4.66 -4.94
N LEU A 69 5.36 -4.12 -3.72
CA LEU A 69 5.27 -4.92 -2.50
C LEU A 69 3.89 -5.57 -2.34
N LEU A 70 2.84 -4.77 -2.53
CA LEU A 70 1.47 -5.27 -2.43
C LEU A 70 1.15 -6.29 -3.52
N GLU A 71 1.58 -6.03 -4.75
CA GLU A 71 1.36 -6.95 -5.87
C GLU A 71 1.98 -8.32 -5.58
N GLY A 72 3.22 -8.33 -5.10
CA GLY A 72 3.88 -9.58 -4.74
C GLY A 72 3.15 -10.34 -3.65
N SER A 73 2.80 -9.66 -2.57
CA SER A 73 2.13 -10.30 -1.44
C SER A 73 0.73 -10.79 -1.81
N LEU A 74 -0.02 -9.98 -2.56
CA LEU A 74 -1.37 -10.36 -2.96
C LEU A 74 -1.37 -11.47 -4.00
N GLN A 75 -0.36 -11.52 -4.86
CA GLN A 75 -0.22 -12.60 -5.82
C GLN A 75 0.00 -13.93 -5.11
N ASP A 76 0.84 -13.95 -4.09
CA ASP A 76 1.08 -15.14 -3.30
C ASP A 76 -0.21 -15.62 -2.61
N GLU A 77 -0.96 -14.70 -2.05
CA GLU A 77 -2.24 -15.04 -1.40
C GLU A 77 -3.26 -15.54 -2.39
N ARG A 78 -3.33 -14.94 -3.58
CA ARG A 78 -4.22 -15.39 -4.65
C ARG A 78 -3.89 -16.80 -5.08
N ASN A 79 -2.60 -17.10 -5.25
CA ASN A 79 -2.15 -18.44 -5.64
C ASN A 79 -2.50 -19.47 -4.55
N ARG A 80 -2.33 -19.11 -3.29
CA ARG A 80 -2.71 -20.00 -2.19
C ARG A 80 -4.20 -20.28 -2.17
N THR A 81 -5.01 -19.27 -2.37
CA THR A 81 -6.47 -19.40 -2.39
C THR A 81 -6.92 -20.30 -3.54
N ILE A 82 -6.36 -20.11 -4.73
CA ILE A 82 -6.67 -20.94 -5.90
C ILE A 82 -6.29 -22.39 -5.63
N ASN A 83 -5.10 -22.64 -5.11
CA ASN A 83 -4.63 -23.99 -4.81
C ASN A 83 -5.50 -24.66 -3.75
N ALA A 84 -5.89 -23.92 -2.72
CA ALA A 84 -6.77 -24.44 -1.68
C ALA A 84 -8.14 -24.81 -2.24
N ASN A 85 -8.70 -23.99 -3.12
CA ASN A 85 -9.98 -24.26 -3.76
C ASN A 85 -9.92 -25.49 -4.65
N ILE A 86 -8.84 -25.62 -5.43
CA ILE A 86 -8.63 -26.79 -6.29
C ILE A 86 -8.52 -28.05 -5.43
N GLY A 87 -7.75 -27.98 -4.34
CA GLY A 87 -7.60 -29.11 -3.43
C GLY A 87 -8.92 -29.53 -2.79
N ALA A 88 -9.71 -28.55 -2.35
CA ALA A 88 -11.02 -28.82 -1.77
C ALA A 88 -11.97 -29.44 -2.79
N SER A 89 -11.93 -28.96 -4.02
CA SER A 89 -12.75 -29.49 -5.10
C SER A 89 -12.41 -30.95 -5.40
N LEU A 90 -11.11 -31.25 -5.43
CA LEU A 90 -10.66 -32.61 -5.70
C LEU A 90 -10.92 -33.55 -4.53
N ALA A 91 -10.93 -33.05 -3.31
CA ALA A 91 -11.18 -33.83 -2.12
C ALA A 91 -12.66 -34.17 -1.91
N SER A 92 -13.51 -33.40 -2.52
CA SER A 92 -14.94 -33.61 -2.45
C SER A 92 -15.42 -34.51 -3.60
#